data_17a98f7af7842d81c195676b9c08ccd9
#
_entry.id   17a98f7af7842d81c195676b9c08ccd9
#
_cell.length_a   1.000
_cell.length_b   1.000
_cell.length_c   1.000
_cell.angle_alpha   90.00
_cell.angle_beta   90.00
_cell.angle_gamma   90.00
#
_symmetry.space_group_name_H-M   'P 1'
#
loop_
_entity.id
_entity.type
_entity.pdbx_description
1 polymer ?
#
loop_
_entity_poly.entity_id
_entity_poly.type
_entity_poly.pdbx_seq_one_letter_code
_entity_poly.pdbx_strand_id
1 'polypeptide(L)'
;IMSYVDKLEEITGKKFGDHENPLLVSVRSGARASMPGMMDTILNLGLNEDVVDVIAKKSNNPRWAWDCYRRFIQMYSDVVMEVGKKYFEQLIDEMKEKKGVTQDVDLTAEDLKELAMQFKAEYKSKIGQEFPSDPKEQLMGAIKAVFRSWDNPRANVYRRDNDIPYSWGTAVNVQSMAFGNMGDDCGTGVAFTRNPATGEKKLFGEFLTNAQGEDVVAGVRTPMPIAEMAEKFPEAFQQFEGVCKTLEDHYHDMQDMEFTVEHGKLYMLQTRNGKRTPAAALKIACDLVDEGMIDEKQAVAMIEPRSLDTLLHPQFDAEALKKAAIIGKALGASPGAASGKIVFSAEDAKEWAERGEKVVLVRLETSPEDIEGMKAAQGILTCLLYTSPSPRDMRRS
;
A
#
# COMPACT_ATOMS: atom_id res chain seq x y z
N ILE A 1 -18.27 19.33 2.59
CA ILE A 1 -17.42 18.54 1.67
C ILE A 1 -17.33 19.29 0.34
N MET A 2 -18.42 19.53 -0.36
CA MET A 2 -18.39 20.13 -1.71
C MET A 2 -17.67 21.47 -1.76
N SER A 3 -17.83 22.36 -0.79
CA SER A 3 -17.09 23.63 -0.74
C SER A 3 -15.56 23.50 -0.67
N TYR A 4 -15.06 22.36 -0.22
CA TYR A 4 -13.63 22.06 -0.27
C TYR A 4 -13.21 21.42 -1.60
N VAL A 5 -14.13 20.75 -2.29
CA VAL A 5 -13.90 20.32 -3.68
C VAL A 5 -13.75 21.57 -4.57
N ASP A 6 -14.64 22.58 -4.40
CA ASP A 6 -14.55 23.85 -5.11
C ASP A 6 -13.18 24.54 -4.90
N LYS A 7 -12.64 24.52 -3.66
CA LYS A 7 -11.29 25.02 -3.37
C LYS A 7 -10.19 24.20 -4.05
N LEU A 8 -10.35 22.88 -4.11
CA LEU A 8 -9.39 22.01 -4.80
C LEU A 8 -9.39 22.29 -6.31
N GLU A 9 -10.57 22.55 -6.89
CA GLU A 9 -10.72 22.98 -8.29
C GLU A 9 -9.98 24.32 -8.55
N GLU A 10 -10.14 25.30 -7.66
CA GLU A 10 -9.45 26.58 -7.74
C GLU A 10 -7.92 26.42 -7.72
N ILE A 11 -7.39 25.62 -6.78
CA ILE A 11 -5.95 25.40 -6.61
C ILE A 11 -5.35 24.65 -7.80
N THR A 12 -6.06 23.66 -8.32
CA THR A 12 -5.56 22.79 -9.40
C THR A 12 -5.83 23.34 -10.80
N GLY A 13 -6.75 24.30 -10.92
CA GLY A 13 -7.24 24.79 -12.22
C GLY A 13 -8.03 23.74 -13.01
N LYS A 14 -8.45 22.65 -12.34
CA LYS A 14 -9.23 21.54 -12.93
C LYS A 14 -10.63 21.54 -12.32
N LYS A 15 -11.60 20.91 -12.97
CA LYS A 15 -12.96 20.79 -12.45
C LYS A 15 -13.40 19.35 -12.31
N PHE A 16 -14.06 19.04 -11.21
CA PHE A 16 -14.58 17.70 -10.93
C PHE A 16 -15.80 17.39 -11.80
N GLY A 17 -15.66 16.38 -12.67
CA GLY A 17 -16.68 16.01 -13.64
C GLY A 17 -16.72 16.87 -14.91
N ASP A 18 -15.71 17.69 -15.16
CA ASP A 18 -15.62 18.50 -16.36
C ASP A 18 -15.20 17.67 -17.59
N HIS A 19 -15.77 18.04 -18.75
CA HIS A 19 -15.44 17.40 -20.03
C HIS A 19 -14.28 18.06 -20.79
N GLU A 20 -13.71 19.15 -20.26
CA GLU A 20 -12.56 19.81 -20.86
C GLU A 20 -11.29 19.64 -20.04
N ASN A 21 -11.34 19.87 -18.74
CA ASN A 21 -10.17 19.78 -17.85
C ASN A 21 -10.55 19.08 -16.53
N PRO A 22 -10.78 17.75 -16.58
CA PRO A 22 -11.31 17.01 -15.44
C PRO A 22 -10.34 16.95 -14.28
N LEU A 23 -10.84 17.20 -13.06
CA LEU A 23 -10.20 16.86 -11.81
C LEU A 23 -10.55 15.43 -11.48
N LEU A 24 -9.54 14.60 -11.23
CA LEU A 24 -9.70 13.26 -10.65
C LEU A 24 -9.19 13.28 -9.23
N VAL A 25 -9.88 12.56 -8.34
CA VAL A 25 -9.51 12.52 -6.92
C VAL A 25 -9.45 11.08 -6.41
N SER A 26 -8.70 10.90 -5.33
CA SER A 26 -8.73 9.71 -4.48
C SER A 26 -9.44 10.02 -3.17
N VAL A 27 -10.04 9.00 -2.57
CA VAL A 27 -10.60 9.05 -1.22
C VAL A 27 -9.85 8.03 -0.38
N ARG A 28 -9.18 8.52 0.67
CA ARG A 28 -8.26 7.73 1.51
C ARG A 28 -8.62 7.88 2.99
N SER A 29 -8.36 6.85 3.77
CA SER A 29 -8.44 6.92 5.24
C SER A 29 -7.37 7.85 5.80
N GLY A 30 -7.77 8.66 6.79
CA GLY A 30 -6.90 9.50 7.61
C GLY A 30 -6.96 9.12 9.08
N ALA A 31 -6.92 7.84 9.40
CA ALA A 31 -6.97 7.37 10.79
C ALA A 31 -5.76 7.88 11.58
N ARG A 32 -6.00 8.23 12.86
CA ARG A 32 -4.97 8.70 13.79
C ARG A 32 -3.84 7.68 13.98
N ALA A 33 -4.19 6.39 14.05
CA ALA A 33 -3.24 5.28 14.10
C ALA A 33 -2.97 4.75 12.70
N SER A 34 -1.70 4.49 12.38
CA SER A 34 -1.34 3.80 11.13
C SER A 34 -1.86 2.37 11.16
N MET A 35 -2.69 2.02 10.20
CA MET A 35 -3.32 0.70 10.05
C MET A 35 -3.14 0.20 8.61
N PRO A 36 -1.92 -0.20 8.19
CA PRO A 36 -1.59 -0.56 6.81
C PRO A 36 -2.48 -1.70 6.29
N GLY A 37 -3.11 -1.50 5.13
CA GLY A 37 -3.97 -2.49 4.49
C GLY A 37 -5.32 -2.76 5.18
N MET A 38 -5.60 -2.11 6.33
CA MET A 38 -6.83 -2.36 7.10
C MET A 38 -8.00 -1.48 6.67
N MET A 39 -7.70 -0.30 6.13
CA MET A 39 -8.69 0.67 5.68
C MET A 39 -8.70 0.76 4.16
N ASP A 40 -9.84 1.09 3.61
CA ASP A 40 -10.02 1.16 2.16
C ASP A 40 -9.56 2.50 1.57
N THR A 41 -9.19 2.46 0.29
CA THR A 41 -8.85 3.60 -0.55
C THR A 41 -9.58 3.45 -1.88
N ILE A 42 -10.10 4.54 -2.42
CA ILE A 42 -10.70 4.55 -3.76
C ILE A 42 -9.97 5.59 -4.60
N LEU A 43 -9.48 5.17 -5.76
CA LEU A 43 -8.73 5.99 -6.71
C LEU A 43 -9.59 6.36 -7.92
N ASN A 44 -9.17 7.36 -8.67
CA ASN A 44 -9.72 7.72 -9.98
C ASN A 44 -11.20 8.16 -9.96
N LEU A 45 -11.69 8.68 -8.84
CA LEU A 45 -13.04 9.22 -8.75
C LEU A 45 -13.19 10.43 -9.68
N GLY A 46 -14.32 10.54 -10.33
CA GLY A 46 -14.64 11.53 -11.35
C GLY A 46 -14.60 10.98 -12.77
N LEU A 47 -14.18 9.70 -12.95
CA LEU A 47 -14.21 9.04 -14.26
C LEU A 47 -15.63 8.56 -14.62
N ASN A 48 -15.97 8.79 -15.85
CA ASN A 48 -17.05 8.20 -16.61
C ASN A 48 -16.60 8.09 -18.08
N GLU A 49 -17.42 7.57 -18.98
CA GLU A 49 -17.03 7.35 -20.37
C GLU A 49 -16.60 8.64 -21.08
N ASP A 50 -17.31 9.75 -20.84
CA ASP A 50 -17.01 11.05 -21.48
C ASP A 50 -15.66 11.59 -20.98
N VAL A 51 -15.41 11.51 -19.68
CA VAL A 51 -14.16 11.97 -19.05
C VAL A 51 -12.97 11.09 -19.48
N VAL A 52 -13.16 9.78 -19.61
CA VAL A 52 -12.11 8.85 -20.11
C VAL A 52 -11.66 9.25 -21.50
N ASP A 53 -12.59 9.54 -22.42
CA ASP A 53 -12.25 9.96 -23.79
C ASP A 53 -11.49 11.29 -23.79
N VAL A 54 -11.84 12.22 -22.88
CA VAL A 54 -11.13 13.50 -22.72
C VAL A 54 -9.69 13.29 -22.25
N ILE A 55 -9.48 12.53 -21.19
CA ILE A 55 -8.12 12.27 -20.67
C ILE A 55 -7.28 11.42 -21.63
N ALA A 56 -7.89 10.52 -22.39
CA ALA A 56 -7.24 9.74 -23.43
C ALA A 56 -6.68 10.66 -24.54
N LYS A 57 -7.46 11.62 -24.99
CA LYS A 57 -7.04 12.60 -26.01
C LYS A 57 -5.96 13.54 -25.47
N LYS A 58 -6.12 14.08 -24.24
CA LYS A 58 -5.19 15.04 -23.65
C LYS A 58 -3.82 14.42 -23.37
N SER A 59 -3.80 13.20 -22.85
CA SER A 59 -2.55 12.48 -22.55
C SER A 59 -1.91 11.84 -23.78
N ASN A 60 -2.61 11.78 -24.91
CA ASN A 60 -2.27 10.97 -26.07
C ASN A 60 -1.98 9.50 -25.68
N ASN A 61 -2.61 9.02 -24.61
CA ASN A 61 -2.44 7.66 -24.08
C ASN A 61 -3.81 7.04 -23.75
N PRO A 62 -4.55 6.56 -24.77
CA PRO A 62 -5.86 5.95 -24.56
C PRO A 62 -5.79 4.68 -23.72
N ARG A 63 -4.68 3.92 -23.82
CA ARG A 63 -4.50 2.72 -23.01
C ARG A 63 -4.51 3.04 -21.52
N TRP A 64 -3.72 4.03 -21.09
CA TRP A 64 -3.69 4.49 -19.71
C TRP A 64 -5.07 4.95 -19.22
N ALA A 65 -5.77 5.77 -20.02
CA ALA A 65 -7.08 6.29 -19.64
C ALA A 65 -8.11 5.18 -19.39
N TRP A 66 -8.18 4.20 -20.28
CA TRP A 66 -9.08 3.05 -20.14
C TRP A 66 -8.67 2.10 -19.01
N ASP A 67 -7.36 1.95 -18.74
CA ASP A 67 -6.90 1.20 -17.57
C ASP A 67 -7.30 1.88 -16.27
N CYS A 68 -7.17 3.21 -16.16
CA CYS A 68 -7.65 3.97 -15.00
C CYS A 68 -9.15 3.78 -14.78
N TYR A 69 -9.96 3.77 -15.84
CA TYR A 69 -11.40 3.59 -15.73
C TYR A 69 -11.77 2.16 -15.31
N ARG A 70 -11.16 1.17 -15.95
CA ARG A 70 -11.31 -0.24 -15.57
C ARG A 70 -11.01 -0.45 -14.08
N ARG A 71 -9.85 0.04 -13.61
CA ARG A 71 -9.43 -0.03 -12.20
C ARG A 71 -10.41 0.68 -11.28
N PHE A 72 -10.91 1.85 -11.69
CA PHE A 72 -11.90 2.58 -10.91
C PHE A 72 -13.20 1.79 -10.75
N ILE A 73 -13.74 1.21 -11.83
CA ILE A 73 -14.97 0.40 -11.76
C ILE A 73 -14.76 -0.79 -10.82
N GLN A 74 -13.66 -1.51 -10.95
CA GLN A 74 -13.33 -2.64 -10.09
C GLN A 74 -13.26 -2.23 -8.61
N MET A 75 -12.47 -1.21 -8.31
CA MET A 75 -12.24 -0.75 -6.95
C MET A 75 -13.52 -0.18 -6.31
N TYR A 76 -14.29 0.60 -7.06
CA TYR A 76 -15.57 1.14 -6.58
C TYR A 76 -16.58 0.01 -6.32
N SER A 77 -16.65 -0.97 -7.20
CA SER A 77 -17.55 -2.12 -7.05
C SER A 77 -17.18 -2.97 -5.83
N ASP A 78 -15.89 -3.22 -5.62
CA ASP A 78 -15.40 -4.02 -4.49
C ASP A 78 -15.57 -3.27 -3.16
N VAL A 79 -15.07 -2.05 -3.08
CA VAL A 79 -14.97 -1.29 -1.81
C VAL A 79 -16.29 -0.61 -1.45
N VAL A 80 -16.96 0.04 -2.41
CA VAL A 80 -18.16 0.83 -2.13
C VAL A 80 -19.42 -0.03 -2.08
N MET A 81 -19.49 -1.01 -2.98
CA MET A 81 -20.68 -1.83 -3.19
C MET A 81 -20.52 -3.27 -2.70
N GLU A 82 -19.33 -3.65 -2.21
CA GLU A 82 -19.04 -4.97 -1.62
C GLU A 82 -19.33 -6.15 -2.57
N VAL A 83 -19.16 -5.94 -3.88
CA VAL A 83 -19.40 -6.98 -4.90
C VAL A 83 -18.32 -8.07 -4.86
N GLY A 84 -17.12 -7.74 -4.39
CA GLY A 84 -15.99 -8.66 -4.35
C GLY A 84 -15.17 -8.68 -5.64
N LYS A 85 -13.86 -8.41 -5.50
CA LYS A 85 -12.92 -8.25 -6.63
C LYS A 85 -12.79 -9.49 -7.52
N LYS A 86 -13.02 -10.71 -6.99
CA LYS A 86 -12.87 -11.99 -7.70
C LYS A 86 -13.64 -12.06 -9.01
N TYR A 87 -14.81 -11.43 -9.09
CA TYR A 87 -15.64 -11.46 -10.31
C TYR A 87 -14.97 -10.65 -11.44
N PHE A 88 -14.31 -9.56 -11.08
CA PHE A 88 -13.60 -8.69 -12.02
C PHE A 88 -12.25 -9.29 -12.41
N GLU A 89 -11.53 -9.91 -11.47
CA GLU A 89 -10.28 -10.63 -11.73
C GLU A 89 -10.49 -11.77 -12.72
N GLN A 90 -11.59 -12.52 -12.60
CA GLN A 90 -11.96 -13.56 -13.55
C GLN A 90 -12.13 -12.99 -14.97
N LEU A 91 -12.80 -11.87 -15.14
CA LEU A 91 -12.97 -11.22 -16.45
C LEU A 91 -11.63 -10.74 -17.04
N ILE A 92 -10.70 -10.28 -16.19
CA ILE A 92 -9.34 -9.92 -16.62
C ILE A 92 -8.61 -11.16 -17.12
N ASP A 93 -8.66 -12.26 -16.38
CA ASP A 93 -7.96 -13.50 -16.74
C ASP A 93 -8.53 -14.11 -18.03
N GLU A 94 -9.85 -14.13 -18.20
CA GLU A 94 -10.52 -14.55 -19.44
C GLU A 94 -10.08 -13.66 -20.64
N MET A 95 -9.95 -12.34 -20.44
CA MET A 95 -9.47 -11.44 -21.49
C MET A 95 -8.02 -11.71 -21.82
N LYS A 96 -7.15 -11.90 -20.84
CA LYS A 96 -5.73 -12.23 -21.05
C LYS A 96 -5.59 -13.55 -21.80
N GLU A 97 -6.35 -14.58 -21.43
CA GLU A 97 -6.35 -15.87 -22.13
C GLU A 97 -6.81 -15.71 -23.58
N LYS A 98 -7.93 -15.01 -23.82
CA LYS A 98 -8.46 -14.71 -25.15
C LYS A 98 -7.45 -14.00 -26.06
N LYS A 99 -6.60 -13.10 -25.48
CA LYS A 99 -5.60 -12.33 -26.22
C LYS A 99 -4.21 -12.97 -26.25
N GLY A 100 -3.99 -14.04 -25.49
CA GLY A 100 -2.71 -14.75 -25.41
C GLY A 100 -1.61 -13.93 -24.71
N VAL A 101 -1.99 -13.05 -23.77
CA VAL A 101 -1.08 -12.24 -22.95
C VAL A 101 -1.09 -12.69 -21.50
N THR A 102 -0.03 -12.36 -20.74
CA THR A 102 0.12 -12.79 -19.36
C THR A 102 -0.05 -11.65 -18.34
N GLN A 103 0.23 -10.42 -18.76
CA GLN A 103 0.19 -9.26 -17.87
C GLN A 103 -0.86 -8.24 -18.33
N ASP A 104 -1.46 -7.52 -17.38
CA ASP A 104 -2.44 -6.46 -17.64
C ASP A 104 -1.85 -5.35 -18.53
N VAL A 105 -0.54 -5.09 -18.41
CA VAL A 105 0.16 -4.06 -19.19
C VAL A 105 0.22 -4.39 -20.70
N ASP A 106 0.02 -5.65 -21.06
CA ASP A 106 0.05 -6.11 -22.46
C ASP A 106 -1.32 -5.93 -23.15
N LEU A 107 -2.39 -5.63 -22.40
CA LEU A 107 -3.72 -5.37 -22.96
C LEU A 107 -3.75 -4.01 -23.68
N THR A 108 -4.39 -4.00 -24.84
CA THR A 108 -4.55 -2.77 -25.65
C THR A 108 -5.61 -1.83 -25.07
N ALA A 109 -5.70 -0.61 -25.61
CA ALA A 109 -6.75 0.33 -25.22
C ALA A 109 -8.16 -0.19 -25.52
N GLU A 110 -8.32 -0.89 -26.64
CA GLU A 110 -9.58 -1.51 -27.06
C GLU A 110 -9.96 -2.65 -26.12
N ASP A 111 -8.99 -3.48 -25.72
CA ASP A 111 -9.21 -4.57 -24.76
C ASP A 111 -9.66 -4.04 -23.40
N LEU A 112 -9.01 -2.98 -22.91
CA LEU A 112 -9.34 -2.34 -21.65
C LEU A 112 -10.69 -1.62 -21.70
N LYS A 113 -11.07 -1.06 -22.85
CA LYS A 113 -12.40 -0.50 -23.07
C LYS A 113 -13.47 -1.59 -23.02
N GLU A 114 -13.24 -2.72 -23.74
CA GLU A 114 -14.14 -3.89 -23.71
C GLU A 114 -14.28 -4.39 -22.25
N LEU A 115 -13.17 -4.50 -21.53
CA LEU A 115 -13.15 -4.94 -20.14
C LEU A 115 -13.94 -4.00 -19.22
N ALA A 116 -13.76 -2.69 -19.36
CA ALA A 116 -14.51 -1.69 -18.59
C ALA A 116 -16.03 -1.83 -18.80
N MET A 117 -16.46 -2.10 -20.03
CA MET A 117 -17.89 -2.34 -20.31
C MET A 117 -18.38 -3.65 -19.71
N GLN A 118 -17.58 -4.71 -19.75
CA GLN A 118 -17.89 -5.99 -19.08
C GLN A 118 -18.00 -5.80 -17.57
N PHE A 119 -17.12 -5.00 -16.96
CA PHE A 119 -17.18 -4.67 -15.53
C PHE A 119 -18.45 -3.93 -15.15
N LYS A 120 -18.90 -2.98 -15.98
CA LYS A 120 -20.18 -2.31 -15.76
C LYS A 120 -21.37 -3.26 -15.86
N ALA A 121 -21.32 -4.20 -16.81
CA ALA A 121 -22.35 -5.22 -16.95
C ALA A 121 -22.38 -6.16 -15.73
N GLU A 122 -21.20 -6.57 -15.24
CA GLU A 122 -21.08 -7.39 -14.03
C GLU A 122 -21.59 -6.63 -12.79
N TYR A 123 -21.20 -5.36 -12.63
CA TYR A 123 -21.73 -4.49 -11.58
C TYR A 123 -23.26 -4.45 -11.62
N LYS A 124 -23.85 -4.17 -12.79
CA LYS A 124 -25.31 -4.13 -12.97
C LYS A 124 -25.96 -5.46 -12.64
N SER A 125 -25.34 -6.59 -13.02
CA SER A 125 -25.86 -7.92 -12.73
C SER A 125 -25.93 -8.21 -11.23
N LYS A 126 -24.95 -7.72 -10.45
CA LYS A 126 -24.86 -7.94 -9.00
C LYS A 126 -25.70 -6.95 -8.19
N ILE A 127 -25.74 -5.70 -8.60
CA ILE A 127 -26.37 -4.60 -7.85
C ILE A 127 -27.78 -4.28 -8.33
N GLY A 128 -28.10 -4.62 -9.58
CA GLY A 128 -29.40 -4.30 -10.20
C GLY A 128 -29.56 -2.85 -10.65
N GLN A 129 -28.48 -2.06 -10.59
CA GLN A 129 -28.44 -0.64 -10.99
C GLN A 129 -27.25 -0.38 -11.91
N GLU A 130 -27.31 0.69 -12.70
CA GLU A 130 -26.17 1.13 -13.51
C GLU A 130 -25.01 1.61 -12.62
N PHE A 131 -23.79 1.46 -13.11
CA PHE A 131 -22.62 2.04 -12.46
C PHE A 131 -22.74 3.58 -12.41
N PRO A 132 -22.51 4.24 -11.25
CA PRO A 132 -22.74 5.67 -11.11
C PRO A 132 -21.82 6.48 -12.04
N SER A 133 -22.41 7.34 -12.86
CA SER A 133 -21.71 8.25 -13.78
C SER A 133 -21.55 9.67 -13.23
N ASP A 134 -22.35 10.06 -12.23
CA ASP A 134 -22.23 11.35 -11.56
C ASP A 134 -21.01 11.35 -10.60
N PRO A 135 -20.01 12.22 -10.83
CA PRO A 135 -18.84 12.33 -9.97
C PRO A 135 -19.15 12.63 -8.50
N LYS A 136 -20.20 13.40 -8.23
CA LYS A 136 -20.60 13.72 -6.85
C LYS A 136 -21.19 12.51 -6.12
N GLU A 137 -21.97 11.71 -6.83
CA GLU A 137 -22.49 10.45 -6.32
C GLU A 137 -21.35 9.48 -6.01
N GLN A 138 -20.39 9.34 -6.94
CA GLN A 138 -19.19 8.53 -6.77
C GLN A 138 -18.40 8.97 -5.52
N LEU A 139 -18.15 10.27 -5.39
CA LEU A 139 -17.40 10.83 -4.27
C LEU A 139 -18.08 10.56 -2.92
N MET A 140 -19.38 10.81 -2.84
CA MET A 140 -20.13 10.59 -1.59
C MET A 140 -20.22 9.10 -1.23
N GLY A 141 -20.35 8.22 -2.22
CA GLY A 141 -20.28 6.77 -2.05
C GLY A 141 -18.94 6.34 -1.48
N ALA A 142 -17.85 6.80 -2.08
CA ALA A 142 -16.48 6.50 -1.64
C ALA A 142 -16.19 7.00 -0.22
N ILE A 143 -16.57 8.23 0.11
CA ILE A 143 -16.39 8.80 1.48
C ILE A 143 -17.11 7.93 2.51
N LYS A 144 -18.37 7.55 2.24
CA LYS A 144 -19.15 6.68 3.14
C LYS A 144 -18.48 5.31 3.29
N ALA A 145 -17.96 4.74 2.20
CA ALA A 145 -17.28 3.45 2.23
C ALA A 145 -16.00 3.50 3.09
N VAL A 146 -15.18 4.54 2.95
CA VAL A 146 -13.98 4.70 3.79
C VAL A 146 -14.35 4.85 5.27
N PHE A 147 -15.40 5.58 5.61
CA PHE A 147 -15.87 5.61 7.00
C PHE A 147 -16.34 4.23 7.48
N ARG A 148 -17.09 3.48 6.67
CA ARG A 148 -17.53 2.10 7.01
C ARG A 148 -16.36 1.15 7.19
N SER A 149 -15.26 1.33 6.44
CA SER A 149 -14.09 0.44 6.51
C SER A 149 -13.42 0.44 7.90
N TRP A 150 -13.71 1.42 8.75
CA TRP A 150 -13.34 1.38 10.16
C TRP A 150 -13.89 0.16 10.87
N ASP A 151 -15.07 -0.32 10.49
CA ASP A 151 -15.75 -1.46 11.07
C ASP A 151 -15.51 -2.79 10.34
N ASN A 152 -14.66 -2.80 9.31
CA ASN A 152 -14.28 -4.02 8.61
C ASN A 152 -13.68 -5.05 9.59
N PRO A 153 -13.94 -6.36 9.39
CA PRO A 153 -13.42 -7.41 10.28
C PRO A 153 -11.91 -7.34 10.47
N ARG A 154 -11.13 -7.14 9.40
CA ARG A 154 -9.67 -6.98 9.46
C ARG A 154 -9.25 -5.76 10.29
N ALA A 155 -9.95 -4.63 10.15
CA ALA A 155 -9.67 -3.43 10.93
C ALA A 155 -10.01 -3.61 12.43
N ASN A 156 -11.08 -4.33 12.73
CA ASN A 156 -11.45 -4.67 14.11
C ASN A 156 -10.39 -5.56 14.78
N VAL A 157 -9.91 -6.59 14.09
CA VAL A 157 -8.85 -7.48 14.58
C VAL A 157 -7.57 -6.69 14.81
N TYR A 158 -7.15 -5.89 13.83
CA TYR A 158 -5.93 -5.08 13.92
C TYR A 158 -5.98 -4.10 15.10
N ARG A 159 -7.10 -3.39 15.29
CA ARG A 159 -7.26 -2.45 16.41
C ARG A 159 -7.18 -3.14 17.75
N ARG A 160 -7.86 -4.28 17.91
CA ARG A 160 -7.80 -5.08 19.14
C ARG A 160 -6.36 -5.50 19.46
N ASP A 161 -5.63 -5.97 18.44
CA ASP A 161 -4.28 -6.50 18.61
C ASP A 161 -3.23 -5.40 18.83
N ASN A 162 -3.55 -4.15 18.51
CA ASN A 162 -2.66 -3.00 18.67
C ASN A 162 -3.16 -1.99 19.70
N ASP A 163 -4.11 -2.37 20.57
CA ASP A 163 -4.67 -1.52 21.63
C ASP A 163 -5.18 -0.15 21.12
N ILE A 164 -5.71 -0.12 19.88
CA ILE A 164 -6.25 1.10 19.27
C ILE A 164 -7.71 1.28 19.67
N PRO A 165 -8.07 2.35 20.42
CA PRO A 165 -9.43 2.56 20.88
C PRO A 165 -10.42 2.69 19.71
N TYR A 166 -11.52 1.98 19.77
CA TYR A 166 -12.61 2.08 18.79
C TYR A 166 -13.12 3.51 18.64
N SER A 167 -13.19 4.24 19.76
CA SER A 167 -13.70 5.61 19.85
C SER A 167 -12.88 6.65 19.06
N TRP A 168 -11.66 6.30 18.61
CA TRP A 168 -10.87 7.23 17.80
C TRP A 168 -11.48 7.47 16.44
N GLY A 169 -12.14 6.47 15.86
CA GLY A 169 -12.68 6.56 14.52
C GLY A 169 -11.62 6.82 13.45
N THR A 170 -12.07 7.23 12.28
CA THR A 170 -11.20 7.63 11.17
C THR A 170 -11.61 8.97 10.59
N ALA A 171 -10.66 9.67 9.98
CA ALA A 171 -10.91 10.76 9.06
C ALA A 171 -10.85 10.26 7.61
N VAL A 172 -11.28 11.09 6.68
CA VAL A 172 -11.22 10.83 5.25
C VAL A 172 -10.53 11.99 4.55
N ASN A 173 -9.53 11.66 3.73
CA ASN A 173 -8.84 12.61 2.86
C ASN A 173 -9.34 12.47 1.44
N VAL A 174 -9.75 13.59 0.82
CA VAL A 174 -10.02 13.70 -0.61
C VAL A 174 -8.82 14.42 -1.24
N GLN A 175 -8.12 13.74 -2.13
CA GLN A 175 -6.84 14.20 -2.66
C GLN A 175 -6.85 14.18 -4.18
N SER A 176 -6.31 15.23 -4.82
CA SER A 176 -6.09 15.23 -6.27
C SER A 176 -5.19 14.08 -6.67
N MET A 177 -5.55 13.39 -7.76
CA MET A 177 -4.72 12.31 -8.31
C MET A 177 -3.43 12.85 -8.91
N ALA A 178 -2.34 12.09 -8.71
CA ALA A 178 -1.11 12.12 -9.48
C ALA A 178 -0.85 10.71 -10.03
N PHE A 179 -0.38 10.61 -11.26
CA PHE A 179 -0.36 9.35 -11.99
C PHE A 179 1.06 8.86 -12.25
N GLY A 180 1.43 7.76 -11.61
CA GLY A 180 2.70 7.08 -11.83
C GLY A 180 2.70 6.11 -13.02
N ASN A 181 1.56 5.94 -13.70
CA ASN A 181 1.36 4.95 -14.76
C ASN A 181 1.03 5.56 -16.14
N MET A 182 1.43 6.80 -16.38
CA MET A 182 1.18 7.45 -17.68
C MET A 182 2.26 7.14 -18.72
N GLY A 183 3.41 6.63 -18.31
CA GLY A 183 4.54 6.31 -19.21
C GLY A 183 5.82 6.02 -18.41
N ASP A 184 6.92 5.83 -19.12
CA ASP A 184 8.22 5.45 -18.56
C ASP A 184 8.90 6.59 -17.76
N ASP A 185 8.45 7.83 -17.96
CA ASP A 185 8.84 9.02 -17.19
C ASP A 185 7.98 9.25 -15.94
N CYS A 186 7.14 8.26 -15.62
CA CYS A 186 6.27 8.22 -14.45
C CYS A 186 6.60 7.01 -13.58
N GLY A 187 6.28 7.11 -12.30
CA GLY A 187 6.50 6.02 -11.36
C GLY A 187 5.84 6.26 -10.01
N THR A 188 5.86 5.26 -9.16
CA THR A 188 5.36 5.35 -7.79
C THR A 188 6.20 4.50 -6.87
N GLY A 189 6.25 4.85 -5.59
CA GLY A 189 7.04 4.10 -4.64
C GLY A 189 6.70 4.40 -3.19
N VAL A 190 7.37 3.63 -2.35
CA VAL A 190 7.30 3.72 -0.90
C VAL A 190 8.72 3.70 -0.35
N ALA A 191 9.00 4.54 0.62
CA ALA A 191 10.32 4.59 1.22
C ALA A 191 10.31 5.06 2.68
N PHE A 192 11.33 4.62 3.40
CA PHE A 192 11.65 5.06 4.74
C PHE A 192 12.89 5.95 4.70
N THR A 193 12.92 6.98 5.52
CA THR A 193 14.09 7.84 5.66
C THR A 193 15.31 7.13 6.26
N ARG A 194 15.08 6.06 7.03
CA ARG A 194 16.10 5.17 7.60
C ARG A 194 15.68 3.72 7.41
N ASN A 195 16.63 2.80 7.42
CA ASN A 195 16.33 1.37 7.32
C ASN A 195 15.49 0.90 8.51
N PRO A 196 14.24 0.44 8.31
CA PRO A 196 13.34 0.05 9.40
C PRO A 196 13.76 -1.24 10.12
N ALA A 197 14.63 -2.04 9.51
CA ALA A 197 15.12 -3.27 10.10
C ALA A 197 16.37 -3.04 10.96
N THR A 198 17.29 -2.18 10.52
CA THR A 198 18.61 -1.99 11.15
C THR A 198 18.75 -0.65 11.87
N GLY A 199 17.96 0.34 11.53
CA GLY A 199 18.08 1.72 12.00
C GLY A 199 19.15 2.55 11.28
N GLU A 200 19.84 1.98 10.29
CA GLU A 200 20.86 2.71 9.53
C GLU A 200 20.27 3.95 8.86
N LYS A 201 20.96 5.09 8.96
CA LYS A 201 20.57 6.36 8.31
C LYS A 201 20.82 6.28 6.80
N LYS A 202 20.02 5.50 6.13
CA LYS A 202 20.04 5.29 4.69
C LYS A 202 18.63 5.12 4.19
N LEU A 203 18.32 5.84 3.12
CA LEU A 203 17.03 5.72 2.45
C LEU A 203 16.78 4.26 2.07
N PHE A 204 15.63 3.73 2.49
CA PHE A 204 15.25 2.34 2.28
C PHE A 204 13.85 2.28 1.69
N GLY A 205 13.67 1.60 0.58
CA GLY A 205 12.36 1.51 -0.07
C GLY A 205 12.45 0.95 -1.48
N GLU A 206 11.31 0.99 -2.13
CA GLU A 206 11.11 0.40 -3.44
C GLU A 206 10.23 1.31 -4.31
N PHE A 207 10.42 1.24 -5.63
CA PHE A 207 9.60 1.96 -6.59
C PHE A 207 9.40 1.15 -7.87
N LEU A 208 8.36 1.49 -8.61
CA LEU A 208 8.09 0.98 -9.95
C LEU A 208 7.93 2.13 -10.94
N THR A 209 8.47 1.99 -12.13
CA THR A 209 8.17 2.86 -13.27
C THR A 209 6.86 2.43 -13.92
N ASN A 210 6.14 3.38 -14.48
CA ASN A 210 4.87 3.16 -15.17
C ASN A 210 3.91 2.27 -14.35
N ALA A 211 3.59 2.71 -13.12
CA ALA A 211 2.80 1.97 -12.15
C ALA A 211 1.95 2.88 -11.25
N GLN A 212 0.84 2.37 -10.76
CA GLN A 212 0.09 2.98 -9.65
C GLN A 212 0.53 2.40 -8.30
N GLY A 213 0.16 3.06 -7.19
CA GLY A 213 0.58 2.64 -5.85
C GLY A 213 0.21 1.20 -5.49
N GLU A 214 -0.93 0.72 -5.96
CA GLU A 214 -1.37 -0.67 -5.77
C GLU A 214 -0.45 -1.69 -6.47
N ASP A 215 0.18 -1.33 -7.60
CA ASP A 215 1.06 -2.23 -8.35
C ASP A 215 2.36 -2.52 -7.58
N VAL A 216 2.83 -1.59 -6.74
CA VAL A 216 4.02 -1.78 -5.88
C VAL A 216 3.77 -2.88 -4.85
N VAL A 217 2.54 -2.98 -4.36
CA VAL A 217 2.16 -3.92 -3.29
C VAL A 217 1.50 -5.19 -3.81
N ALA A 218 1.00 -5.21 -5.05
CA ALA A 218 0.32 -6.36 -5.65
C ALA A 218 1.25 -7.52 -6.05
N GLY A 219 2.57 -7.26 -6.15
CA GLY A 219 3.58 -8.29 -6.43
C GLY A 219 3.58 -8.86 -7.84
N VAL A 220 2.82 -8.28 -8.73
CA VAL A 220 2.76 -8.70 -10.15
C VAL A 220 4.07 -8.34 -10.87
N ARG A 221 4.73 -7.26 -10.43
CA ARG A 221 6.02 -6.78 -10.95
C ARG A 221 7.01 -6.67 -9.80
N THR A 222 8.29 -7.03 -10.04
CA THR A 222 9.35 -6.86 -9.04
C THR A 222 9.72 -5.39 -8.92
N PRO A 223 9.55 -4.75 -7.76
CA PRO A 223 9.97 -3.38 -7.56
C PRO A 223 11.49 -3.22 -7.60
N MET A 224 11.94 -2.03 -7.98
CA MET A 224 13.35 -1.64 -7.95
C MET A 224 13.68 -1.00 -6.60
N PRO A 225 14.90 -1.22 -6.07
CA PRO A 225 15.39 -0.51 -4.90
C PRO A 225 15.32 1.01 -5.08
N ILE A 226 14.94 1.75 -4.03
CA ILE A 226 14.80 3.22 -4.09
C ILE A 226 16.08 3.93 -4.55
N ALA A 227 17.26 3.35 -4.32
CA ALA A 227 18.53 3.92 -4.77
C ALA A 227 18.63 4.02 -6.31
N GLU A 228 17.98 3.13 -7.05
CA GLU A 228 17.96 3.16 -8.50
C GLU A 228 17.10 4.30 -9.06
N MET A 229 16.26 4.92 -8.23
CA MET A 229 15.48 6.10 -8.61
C MET A 229 16.38 7.27 -9.01
N ALA A 230 17.60 7.36 -8.44
CA ALA A 230 18.59 8.38 -8.80
C ALA A 230 19.00 8.31 -10.28
N GLU A 231 18.98 7.13 -10.88
CA GLU A 231 19.30 6.93 -12.29
C GLU A 231 18.08 7.16 -13.20
N LYS A 232 16.90 6.74 -12.73
CA LYS A 232 15.65 6.82 -13.51
C LYS A 232 15.01 8.20 -13.48
N PHE A 233 15.00 8.85 -12.32
CA PHE A 233 14.35 10.13 -12.05
C PHE A 233 15.28 11.06 -11.22
N PRO A 234 16.43 11.50 -11.74
CA PRO A 234 17.47 12.18 -10.95
C PRO A 234 16.96 13.45 -10.25
N GLU A 235 16.18 14.27 -10.92
CA GLU A 235 15.63 15.51 -10.34
C GLU A 235 14.59 15.21 -9.25
N ALA A 236 13.68 14.26 -9.51
CA ALA A 236 12.69 13.84 -8.54
C ALA A 236 13.34 13.16 -7.33
N PHE A 237 14.41 12.39 -7.53
CA PHE A 237 15.17 11.78 -6.43
C PHE A 237 15.84 12.83 -5.53
N GLN A 238 16.48 13.84 -6.11
CA GLN A 238 17.07 14.94 -5.36
C GLN A 238 16.02 15.72 -4.55
N GLN A 239 14.85 15.98 -5.15
CA GLN A 239 13.73 16.60 -4.44
C GLN A 239 13.26 15.71 -3.29
N PHE A 240 13.17 14.38 -3.53
CA PHE A 240 12.75 13.42 -2.53
C PHE A 240 13.69 13.36 -1.33
N GLU A 241 15.01 13.38 -1.53
CA GLU A 241 15.99 13.47 -0.44
C GLU A 241 15.80 14.77 0.39
N GLY A 242 15.53 15.89 -0.27
CA GLY A 242 15.21 17.15 0.40
C GLY A 242 13.92 17.06 1.24
N VAL A 243 12.89 16.39 0.74
CA VAL A 243 11.65 16.14 1.47
C VAL A 243 11.91 15.23 2.67
N CYS A 244 12.68 14.15 2.51
CA CYS A 244 13.05 13.24 3.59
C CYS A 244 13.69 13.99 4.76
N LYS A 245 14.66 14.85 4.45
CA LYS A 245 15.30 15.69 5.46
C LYS A 245 14.29 16.62 6.15
N THR A 246 13.46 17.32 5.38
CA THR A 246 12.44 18.23 5.92
C THR A 246 11.48 17.52 6.86
N LEU A 247 11.07 16.30 6.52
CA LEU A 247 10.14 15.52 7.33
C LEU A 247 10.80 15.00 8.62
N GLU A 248 12.03 14.50 8.57
CA GLU A 248 12.75 14.09 9.79
C GLU A 248 13.02 15.30 10.71
N ASP A 249 13.44 16.42 10.16
CA ASP A 249 13.67 17.67 10.92
C ASP A 249 12.37 18.17 11.58
N HIS A 250 11.21 17.97 10.94
CA HIS A 250 9.93 18.41 11.47
C HIS A 250 9.35 17.45 12.52
N TYR A 251 9.38 16.16 12.23
CA TYR A 251 8.75 15.14 13.11
C TYR A 251 9.70 14.60 14.17
N HIS A 252 11.01 14.89 14.07
CA HIS A 252 12.06 14.36 14.94
C HIS A 252 12.02 12.83 15.08
N ASP A 253 11.65 12.17 13.98
CA ASP A 253 11.54 10.71 13.90
C ASP A 253 11.64 10.23 12.46
N MET A 254 12.06 8.97 12.28
CA MET A 254 12.10 8.35 10.96
C MET A 254 10.69 8.30 10.34
N GLN A 255 10.61 8.59 9.04
CA GLN A 255 9.35 8.67 8.29
C GLN A 255 9.21 7.52 7.29
N ASP A 256 7.98 7.05 7.15
CA ASP A 256 7.48 6.14 6.12
C ASP A 256 6.66 6.99 5.14
N MET A 257 7.00 6.94 3.86
CA MET A 257 6.48 7.86 2.85
C MET A 257 5.97 7.10 1.64
N GLU A 258 4.89 7.60 1.08
CA GLU A 258 4.37 7.20 -0.23
C GLU A 258 4.51 8.37 -1.20
N PHE A 259 4.97 8.10 -2.41
CA PHE A 259 5.18 9.14 -3.42
C PHE A 259 4.82 8.65 -4.83
N THR A 260 4.60 9.60 -5.72
CA THR A 260 4.40 9.36 -7.15
C THR A 260 5.24 10.36 -7.94
N VAL A 261 5.82 9.92 -9.04
CA VAL A 261 6.45 10.75 -10.04
C VAL A 261 5.56 10.76 -11.28
N GLU A 262 5.08 11.93 -11.66
CA GLU A 262 4.29 12.16 -12.87
C GLU A 262 5.08 13.07 -13.81
N HIS A 263 5.48 12.56 -14.97
CA HIS A 263 6.32 13.27 -15.95
C HIS A 263 7.54 13.95 -15.32
N GLY A 264 8.30 13.17 -14.53
CA GLY A 264 9.49 13.64 -13.83
C GLY A 264 9.24 14.51 -12.60
N LYS A 265 8.00 14.93 -12.33
CA LYS A 265 7.65 15.75 -11.16
C LYS A 265 7.26 14.87 -9.97
N LEU A 266 7.87 15.14 -8.82
CA LEU A 266 7.59 14.45 -7.57
C LEU A 266 6.29 14.95 -6.92
N TYR A 267 5.46 14.02 -6.46
CA TYR A 267 4.29 14.26 -5.62
C TYR A 267 4.34 13.38 -4.39
N MET A 268 4.30 14.00 -3.21
CA MET A 268 4.17 13.27 -1.95
C MET A 268 2.70 12.93 -1.72
N LEU A 269 2.42 11.66 -1.45
CA LEU A 269 1.05 11.19 -1.23
C LEU A 269 0.72 11.08 0.25
N GLN A 270 1.66 10.58 1.06
CA GLN A 270 1.48 10.38 2.48
C GLN A 270 2.83 10.31 3.19
N THR A 271 2.88 10.77 4.45
CA THR A 271 3.96 10.49 5.40
C THR A 271 3.36 10.05 6.73
N ARG A 272 4.11 9.24 7.44
CA ARG A 272 3.78 8.76 8.79
C ARG A 272 5.04 8.33 9.52
N ASN A 273 5.00 8.24 10.84
CA ASN A 273 6.11 7.69 11.61
C ASN A 273 6.37 6.24 11.20
N GLY A 274 7.61 5.96 10.83
CA GLY A 274 8.00 4.66 10.29
C GLY A 274 7.92 3.56 11.35
N LYS A 275 7.21 2.47 11.01
CA LYS A 275 7.27 1.24 11.79
C LYS A 275 8.63 0.59 11.63
N ARG A 276 9.19 0.09 12.73
CA ARG A 276 10.57 -0.41 12.77
C ARG A 276 10.75 -1.55 13.76
N THR A 277 11.84 -2.31 13.62
CA THR A 277 12.20 -3.34 14.60
C THR A 277 12.63 -2.72 15.93
N PRO A 278 12.56 -3.44 17.07
CA PRO A 278 13.07 -2.94 18.36
C PRO A 278 14.54 -2.53 18.30
N ALA A 279 15.37 -3.29 17.61
CA ALA A 279 16.78 -2.96 17.43
C ALA A 279 16.97 -1.65 16.64
N ALA A 280 16.21 -1.49 15.56
CA ALA A 280 16.21 -0.25 14.80
C ALA A 280 15.67 0.93 15.63
N ALA A 281 14.64 0.73 16.45
CA ALA A 281 14.09 1.77 17.32
C ALA A 281 15.13 2.30 18.30
N LEU A 282 15.91 1.42 18.96
CA LEU A 282 16.99 1.81 19.86
C LEU A 282 18.09 2.58 19.12
N LYS A 283 18.53 2.04 17.98
CA LYS A 283 19.57 2.69 17.18
C LYS A 283 19.14 4.08 16.72
N ILE A 284 17.93 4.19 16.16
CA ILE A 284 17.40 5.48 15.67
C ILE A 284 17.27 6.49 16.82
N ALA A 285 16.78 6.09 17.99
CA ALA A 285 16.68 6.97 19.14
C ALA A 285 18.04 7.51 19.57
N CYS A 286 19.07 6.65 19.62
CA CYS A 286 20.45 7.09 19.91
C CYS A 286 20.99 8.03 18.82
N ASP A 287 20.85 7.66 17.55
CA ASP A 287 21.31 8.48 16.43
C ASP A 287 20.65 9.88 16.44
N LEU A 288 19.35 9.98 16.74
CA LEU A 288 18.64 11.26 16.81
C LEU A 288 19.14 12.15 17.95
N VAL A 289 19.59 11.57 19.09
CA VAL A 289 20.26 12.32 20.16
C VAL A 289 21.63 12.80 19.70
N ASP A 290 22.44 11.92 19.11
CA ASP A 290 23.77 12.26 18.60
C ASP A 290 23.73 13.34 17.50
N GLU A 291 22.65 13.34 16.70
CA GLU A 291 22.37 14.35 15.67
C GLU A 291 21.82 15.67 16.27
N GLY A 292 21.52 15.71 17.56
CA GLY A 292 20.97 16.89 18.24
C GLY A 292 19.51 17.20 17.91
N MET A 293 18.77 16.23 17.35
CA MET A 293 17.36 16.41 17.00
C MET A 293 16.43 16.28 18.21
N ILE A 294 16.79 15.42 19.17
CA ILE A 294 16.03 15.14 20.39
C ILE A 294 16.96 15.07 21.60
N ASP A 295 16.41 15.21 22.79
CA ASP A 295 17.15 14.95 24.02
C ASP A 295 17.02 13.48 24.50
N GLU A 296 17.85 13.08 25.47
CA GLU A 296 17.87 11.72 26.02
C GLU A 296 16.51 11.28 26.60
N LYS A 297 15.76 12.22 27.20
CA LYS A 297 14.43 11.91 27.75
C LYS A 297 13.42 11.62 26.66
N GLN A 298 13.48 12.38 25.58
CA GLN A 298 12.65 12.14 24.40
C GLN A 298 13.01 10.80 23.75
N ALA A 299 14.30 10.49 23.62
CA ALA A 299 14.77 9.21 23.09
C ALA A 299 14.22 8.02 23.91
N VAL A 300 14.30 8.10 25.23
CA VAL A 300 13.72 7.06 26.12
C VAL A 300 12.21 6.96 25.94
N ALA A 301 11.51 8.10 25.84
CA ALA A 301 10.06 8.13 25.67
C ALA A 301 9.59 7.55 24.31
N MET A 302 10.45 7.55 23.28
CA MET A 302 10.15 6.93 21.98
C MET A 302 10.18 5.41 21.99
N ILE A 303 10.83 4.81 22.99
CA ILE A 303 10.99 3.36 23.09
C ILE A 303 9.82 2.75 23.83
N GLU A 304 9.07 1.88 23.16
CA GLU A 304 8.03 1.13 23.81
C GLU A 304 8.63 0.02 24.70
N PRO A 305 8.39 0.01 26.03
CA PRO A 305 9.04 -0.95 26.93
C PRO A 305 8.81 -2.41 26.55
N ARG A 306 7.60 -2.77 26.10
CA ARG A 306 7.27 -4.13 25.64
C ARG A 306 8.11 -4.57 24.43
N SER A 307 8.55 -3.62 23.63
CA SER A 307 9.38 -3.94 22.45
C SER A 307 10.77 -4.45 22.84
N LEU A 308 11.25 -4.10 24.01
CA LEU A 308 12.57 -4.56 24.53
C LEU A 308 12.57 -6.06 24.79
N ASP A 309 11.45 -6.64 25.22
CA ASP A 309 11.34 -8.09 25.43
C ASP A 309 11.63 -8.86 24.13
N THR A 310 11.33 -8.27 22.99
CA THR A 310 11.62 -8.93 21.69
C THR A 310 13.10 -9.02 21.37
N LEU A 311 13.95 -8.20 21.98
CA LEU A 311 15.42 -8.29 21.85
C LEU A 311 16.01 -9.46 22.62
N LEU A 312 15.25 -9.99 23.59
CA LEU A 312 15.59 -11.15 24.41
C LEU A 312 15.11 -12.47 23.78
N HIS A 313 14.50 -12.43 22.60
CA HIS A 313 14.01 -13.64 21.93
C HIS A 313 15.12 -14.61 21.55
N PRO A 314 14.80 -15.92 21.49
CA PRO A 314 15.73 -16.96 21.05
C PRO A 314 16.35 -16.62 19.70
N GLN A 315 17.64 -16.86 19.60
CA GLN A 315 18.39 -16.79 18.35
C GLN A 315 18.89 -18.19 18.01
N PHE A 316 19.19 -18.44 16.73
CA PHE A 316 19.88 -19.66 16.35
C PHE A 316 21.28 -19.65 16.89
N ASP A 317 21.76 -20.82 17.31
CA ASP A 317 23.20 -21.03 17.67
C ASP A 317 24.08 -20.66 16.48
N ALA A 318 25.09 -19.80 16.74
CA ALA A 318 25.93 -19.24 15.70
C ALA A 318 26.75 -20.30 14.94
N GLU A 319 27.19 -21.37 15.63
CA GLU A 319 27.93 -22.44 15.01
C GLU A 319 27.03 -23.39 14.22
N ALA A 320 25.78 -23.61 14.67
CA ALA A 320 24.78 -24.34 13.92
C ALA A 320 24.41 -23.64 12.65
N LEU A 321 24.26 -22.28 12.71
CA LEU A 321 23.93 -21.46 11.54
C LEU A 321 25.02 -21.52 10.47
N LYS A 322 26.31 -21.50 10.87
CA LYS A 322 27.44 -21.65 9.93
C LYS A 322 27.47 -22.99 9.20
N LYS A 323 26.93 -24.03 9.82
CA LYS A 323 26.85 -25.39 9.27
C LYS A 323 25.56 -25.70 8.53
N ALA A 324 24.55 -24.83 8.65
CA ALA A 324 23.26 -25.04 8.02
C ALA A 324 23.35 -24.88 6.50
N ALA A 325 22.62 -25.70 5.77
CA ALA A 325 22.43 -25.50 4.33
C ALA A 325 21.58 -24.27 4.07
N ILE A 326 22.16 -23.28 3.42
CA ILE A 326 21.45 -22.06 3.04
C ILE A 326 20.68 -22.32 1.75
N ILE A 327 19.33 -22.30 1.81
CA ILE A 327 18.45 -22.47 0.65
C ILE A 327 18.03 -21.12 0.06
N GLY A 328 18.19 -20.03 0.79
CA GLY A 328 17.88 -18.68 0.34
C GLY A 328 18.28 -17.62 1.36
N LYS A 329 18.27 -16.35 0.92
CA LYS A 329 18.48 -15.18 1.78
C LYS A 329 17.27 -14.27 1.67
N ALA A 330 16.83 -13.72 2.79
CA ALA A 330 15.73 -12.77 2.86
C ALA A 330 16.07 -11.63 3.82
N LEU A 331 15.33 -10.53 3.73
CA LEU A 331 15.43 -9.43 4.68
C LEU A 331 14.66 -9.80 5.96
N GLY A 332 15.32 -9.62 7.10
CA GLY A 332 14.70 -9.86 8.40
C GLY A 332 13.73 -8.73 8.74
N ALA A 333 12.43 -8.99 8.69
CA ALA A 333 11.39 -8.02 9.06
C ALA A 333 11.03 -8.06 10.56
N SER A 334 11.44 -9.11 11.27
CA SER A 334 11.18 -9.31 12.71
C SER A 334 12.35 -10.03 13.35
N PRO A 335 12.71 -9.69 14.60
CA PRO A 335 13.74 -10.40 15.35
C PRO A 335 13.28 -11.79 15.74
N GLY A 336 14.23 -12.68 16.01
CA GLY A 336 14.01 -14.02 16.50
C GLY A 336 14.37 -15.09 15.50
N ALA A 337 14.34 -16.34 15.98
CA ALA A 337 14.58 -17.55 15.20
C ALA A 337 13.28 -18.35 15.13
N ALA A 338 12.86 -18.70 13.95
CA ALA A 338 11.68 -19.53 13.74
C ALA A 338 12.09 -20.87 13.12
N SER A 339 11.54 -21.95 13.65
CA SER A 339 11.73 -23.29 13.08
C SER A 339 10.39 -24.03 13.07
N GLY A 340 10.13 -24.78 12.02
CA GLY A 340 8.88 -25.53 11.88
C GLY A 340 8.72 -26.17 10.52
N LYS A 341 7.64 -26.91 10.34
CA LYS A 341 7.25 -27.49 9.07
C LYS A 341 6.77 -26.38 8.12
N ILE A 342 7.11 -26.47 6.86
CA ILE A 342 6.69 -25.48 5.86
C ILE A 342 5.23 -25.74 5.48
N VAL A 343 4.43 -24.68 5.48
CA VAL A 343 3.04 -24.64 4.98
C VAL A 343 2.88 -23.48 4.01
N PHE A 344 1.96 -23.61 3.05
CA PHE A 344 1.80 -22.66 1.95
C PHE A 344 0.46 -21.91 1.96
N SER A 345 -0.44 -22.24 2.89
CA SER A 345 -1.70 -21.55 3.08
C SER A 345 -1.89 -21.09 4.53
N ALA A 346 -2.67 -20.04 4.74
CA ALA A 346 -3.00 -19.54 6.08
C ALA A 346 -3.87 -20.54 6.84
N GLU A 347 -4.74 -21.25 6.13
CA GLU A 347 -5.60 -22.30 6.65
C GLU A 347 -4.78 -23.47 7.19
N ASP A 348 -3.81 -23.97 6.41
CA ASP A 348 -2.90 -25.04 6.84
C ASP A 348 -2.08 -24.61 8.06
N ALA A 349 -1.61 -23.36 8.06
CA ALA A 349 -0.84 -22.83 9.21
C ALA A 349 -1.67 -22.88 10.50
N LYS A 350 -2.93 -22.49 10.44
CA LYS A 350 -3.86 -22.52 11.56
C LYS A 350 -4.15 -23.98 12.00
N GLU A 351 -4.54 -24.82 11.05
CA GLU A 351 -4.91 -26.20 11.32
C GLU A 351 -3.76 -27.03 11.95
N TRP A 352 -2.54 -26.86 11.41
CA TRP A 352 -1.38 -27.58 11.94
C TRP A 352 -0.93 -27.05 13.29
N ALA A 353 -1.02 -25.73 13.51
CA ALA A 353 -0.74 -25.15 14.82
C ALA A 353 -1.77 -25.60 15.89
N GLU A 354 -3.04 -25.74 15.56
CA GLU A 354 -4.07 -26.30 16.43
C GLU A 354 -3.80 -27.77 16.81
N ARG A 355 -3.09 -28.51 15.97
CA ARG A 355 -2.58 -29.87 16.27
C ARG A 355 -1.29 -29.88 17.10
N GLY A 356 -0.78 -28.71 17.49
CA GLY A 356 0.45 -28.57 18.26
C GLY A 356 1.75 -28.62 17.44
N GLU A 357 1.65 -28.56 16.11
CA GLU A 357 2.81 -28.52 15.21
C GLU A 357 3.38 -27.10 15.10
N LYS A 358 4.70 -27.00 15.08
CA LYS A 358 5.37 -25.73 14.74
C LYS A 358 5.43 -25.58 13.24
N VAL A 359 4.95 -24.46 12.70
CA VAL A 359 4.88 -24.21 11.26
C VAL A 359 5.56 -22.92 10.86
N VAL A 360 6.10 -22.88 9.65
CA VAL A 360 6.60 -21.67 8.97
C VAL A 360 5.74 -21.50 7.73
N LEU A 361 5.05 -20.36 7.66
CA LEU A 361 4.19 -20.01 6.53
C LEU A 361 5.04 -19.40 5.41
N VAL A 362 5.01 -20.03 4.24
CA VAL A 362 5.73 -19.58 3.04
C VAL A 362 4.73 -19.18 1.98
N ARG A 363 4.73 -17.91 1.58
CA ARG A 363 3.80 -17.34 0.60
C ARG A 363 4.56 -16.50 -0.40
N LEU A 364 4.02 -16.33 -1.62
CA LEU A 364 4.48 -15.31 -2.55
C LEU A 364 4.21 -13.92 -1.96
N GLU A 365 2.99 -13.73 -1.50
CA GLU A 365 2.52 -12.55 -0.77
C GLU A 365 1.61 -12.99 0.38
N THR A 366 1.40 -12.12 1.34
CA THR A 366 0.40 -12.32 2.39
C THR A 366 -0.61 -11.18 2.31
N SER A 367 -1.89 -11.53 2.48
CA SER A 367 -2.97 -10.56 2.50
C SER A 367 -3.47 -10.32 3.93
N PRO A 368 -4.18 -9.22 4.19
CA PRO A 368 -4.82 -8.98 5.50
C PRO A 368 -5.79 -10.08 5.92
N GLU A 369 -6.35 -10.81 5.00
CA GLU A 369 -7.25 -11.95 5.24
C GLU A 369 -6.51 -13.15 5.84
N ASP A 370 -5.21 -13.28 5.59
CA ASP A 370 -4.35 -14.37 6.10
C ASP A 370 -4.00 -14.24 7.60
N ILE A 371 -4.47 -13.19 8.30
CA ILE A 371 -4.00 -12.78 9.64
C ILE A 371 -4.06 -13.90 10.69
N GLU A 372 -5.05 -14.76 10.66
CA GLU A 372 -5.17 -15.85 11.65
C GLU A 372 -4.09 -16.93 11.45
N GLY A 373 -3.84 -17.34 10.20
CA GLY A 373 -2.77 -18.28 9.87
C GLY A 373 -1.39 -17.69 10.09
N MET A 374 -1.22 -16.39 9.81
CA MET A 374 0.02 -15.68 10.08
C MET A 374 0.35 -15.62 11.57
N LYS A 375 -0.66 -15.47 12.44
CA LYS A 375 -0.51 -15.51 13.91
C LYS A 375 -0.16 -16.90 14.43
N ALA A 376 -0.70 -17.93 13.83
CA ALA A 376 -0.46 -19.32 14.21
C ALA A 376 0.95 -19.80 13.85
N ALA A 377 1.58 -19.23 12.82
CA ALA A 377 2.91 -19.60 12.36
C ALA A 377 4.01 -19.09 13.29
N GLN A 378 5.09 -19.90 13.45
CA GLN A 378 6.31 -19.49 14.18
C GLN A 378 7.09 -18.42 13.41
N GLY A 379 6.98 -18.42 12.10
CA GLY A 379 7.60 -17.44 11.20
C GLY A 379 6.93 -17.44 9.85
N ILE A 380 7.12 -16.33 9.13
CA ILE A 380 6.56 -16.12 7.81
C ILE A 380 7.68 -15.75 6.86
N LEU A 381 7.70 -16.38 5.69
CA LEU A 381 8.57 -16.05 4.57
C LEU A 381 7.71 -15.61 3.39
N THR A 382 7.95 -14.40 2.88
CA THR A 382 7.21 -13.85 1.75
C THR A 382 8.14 -13.08 0.81
N CYS A 383 7.81 -12.99 -0.47
CA CYS A 383 8.59 -12.24 -1.46
C CYS A 383 8.37 -10.72 -1.37
N LEU A 384 7.23 -10.26 -0.82
CA LEU A 384 6.84 -8.86 -0.83
C LEU A 384 6.84 -8.26 0.57
N LEU A 385 7.56 -7.13 0.70
CA LEU A 385 7.79 -6.47 1.99
C LEU A 385 6.56 -5.69 2.48
N TYR A 386 5.72 -5.17 1.58
CA TYR A 386 4.68 -4.18 1.89
C TYR A 386 3.24 -4.70 1.93
N THR A 387 2.98 -5.90 1.44
CA THR A 387 1.63 -6.51 1.44
C THR A 387 1.28 -7.17 2.75
N SER A 388 2.27 -7.43 3.61
CA SER A 388 2.02 -8.03 4.92
C SER A 388 1.85 -6.97 5.98
N PRO A 389 0.85 -7.07 6.87
CA PRO A 389 0.97 -6.46 8.18
C PRO A 389 2.31 -6.96 8.75
N SER A 390 3.18 -6.05 9.18
CA SER A 390 4.51 -6.40 9.67
C SER A 390 4.40 -7.55 10.67
N PRO A 391 5.26 -8.58 10.64
CA PRO A 391 5.29 -9.62 11.66
C PRO A 391 5.37 -9.08 13.08
N ARG A 392 5.80 -7.84 13.26
CA ARG A 392 5.74 -7.07 14.50
C ARG A 392 4.33 -6.74 14.94
N ASP A 393 3.44 -6.46 13.99
CA ASP A 393 2.05 -6.11 14.28
C ASP A 393 1.26 -7.34 14.73
N MET A 394 1.80 -8.54 14.49
CA MET A 394 1.16 -9.80 14.79
C MET A 394 1.63 -10.49 16.09
N ARG A 395 2.79 -10.09 16.64
CA ARG A 395 3.35 -10.70 17.88
C ARG A 395 2.96 -10.00 19.17
N ARG A 396 1.93 -9.17 19.14
CA ARG A 396 1.38 -8.53 20.33
C ARG A 396 0.16 -9.27 20.87
N SER A 397 0.24 -10.58 20.98
CA SER A 397 -0.72 -11.36 21.77
C SER A 397 0.01 -12.15 22.84
#